data_a4a838216be27ec5478a981300ba381e
#
_entry.id   a4a838216be27ec5478a981300ba381e
#
_cell.length_a   1.000
_cell.length_b   1.000
_cell.length_c   1.000
_cell.angle_alpha   90.00
_cell.angle_beta   90.00
_cell.angle_gamma   90.00
#
_symmetry.space_group_name_H-M   'P 1'
#
loop_
_entity.id
_entity.type
_entity.pdbx_description
1 polymer ?
#
loop_
_entity_poly.entity_id
_entity_poly.type
_entity_poly.pdbx_seq_one_letter_code
_entity_poly.pdbx_strand_id
1 'polypeptide(L)'
;MVSNIEISFLRLPLNPNIESTFVGVSNYVRILSDPGFWHSLWMTVWYTALVVAGSTVLGLAVAMFFNREFRLRKTARSLVLLSYVTPSISLVFAWKYMFNNGYGIVNYLGVDLLHLYEQAPLWFDNPGSSFVLVVLFAIWRYFPYAFISFLAILQTIDKSLYEAAEMDGANAWQRFRIVTLPAIMPVLATVVTLRTIWMFYMFADVYLLTTKVDILGVYLYKTAFAFNDLGKAAAISVVLFIIIFAVILLTRKRVNLNGNK
;
A
#
# COMPACT_ATOMS: atom_id res chain seq x y z
N MET A 1 -15.59 -16.18 4.55
CA MET A 1 -14.37 -16.98 4.53
C MET A 1 -14.62 -18.48 4.44
N VAL A 2 -15.47 -19.06 5.28
CA VAL A 2 -15.82 -20.49 5.22
C VAL A 2 -16.28 -20.89 3.82
N SER A 3 -17.24 -20.18 3.22
CA SER A 3 -17.72 -20.44 1.86
C SER A 3 -16.62 -20.37 0.79
N ASN A 4 -15.64 -19.45 0.93
CA ASN A 4 -14.51 -19.41 -0.02
C ASN A 4 -13.60 -20.63 0.11
N ILE A 5 -13.44 -21.16 1.32
CA ILE A 5 -12.66 -22.39 1.53
C ILE A 5 -13.37 -23.55 0.85
N GLU A 6 -14.69 -23.69 1.02
CA GLU A 6 -15.47 -24.72 0.34
C GLU A 6 -15.38 -24.60 -1.18
N ILE A 7 -15.63 -23.39 -1.72
CA ILE A 7 -15.57 -23.10 -3.16
C ILE A 7 -14.18 -23.40 -3.74
N SER A 8 -13.11 -23.23 -2.96
CA SER A 8 -11.76 -23.50 -3.44
C SER A 8 -11.48 -24.96 -3.80
N PHE A 9 -12.28 -25.89 -3.26
CA PHE A 9 -12.22 -27.31 -3.58
C PHE A 9 -13.22 -27.74 -4.67
N LEU A 10 -14.00 -26.78 -5.19
CA LEU A 10 -15.03 -27.03 -6.18
C LEU A 10 -14.62 -26.45 -7.54
N ARG A 11 -15.12 -27.09 -8.59
CA ARG A 11 -15.22 -26.54 -9.94
C ARG A 11 -16.65 -26.08 -10.16
N LEU A 12 -16.82 -24.76 -10.30
CA LEU A 12 -18.14 -24.17 -10.53
C LEU A 12 -18.35 -24.00 -12.04
N PRO A 13 -19.39 -24.59 -12.61
CA PRO A 13 -19.72 -24.39 -14.02
C PRO A 13 -20.26 -22.95 -14.24
N LEU A 14 -20.10 -22.45 -15.46
CA LEU A 14 -20.68 -21.15 -15.87
C LEU A 14 -22.21 -21.17 -15.89
N ASN A 15 -22.80 -22.31 -16.17
CA ASN A 15 -24.23 -22.46 -16.14
C ASN A 15 -24.67 -22.84 -14.72
N PRO A 16 -25.48 -22.01 -14.04
CA PRO A 16 -25.93 -22.25 -12.67
C PRO A 16 -26.83 -23.50 -12.52
N ASN A 17 -27.36 -24.03 -13.62
CA ASN A 17 -28.18 -25.24 -13.63
C ASN A 17 -27.36 -26.55 -13.62
N ILE A 18 -26.04 -26.45 -13.74
CA ILE A 18 -25.12 -27.58 -13.66
C ILE A 18 -24.54 -27.63 -12.24
N GLU A 19 -24.57 -28.81 -11.63
CA GLU A 19 -24.02 -28.98 -10.29
C GLU A 19 -22.52 -28.76 -10.25
N SER A 20 -22.04 -28.16 -9.16
CA SER A 20 -20.61 -28.00 -8.89
C SER A 20 -19.94 -29.35 -8.64
N THR A 21 -18.74 -29.53 -9.16
CA THR A 21 -17.98 -30.78 -8.99
C THR A 21 -16.86 -30.60 -7.98
N PHE A 22 -16.73 -31.55 -7.06
CA PHE A 22 -15.61 -31.58 -6.14
C PHE A 22 -14.33 -31.99 -6.87
N VAL A 23 -13.31 -31.12 -6.84
CA VAL A 23 -12.02 -31.32 -7.52
C VAL A 23 -10.84 -31.44 -6.57
N GLY A 24 -11.10 -31.49 -5.26
CA GLY A 24 -10.06 -31.56 -4.24
C GLY A 24 -9.07 -30.38 -4.36
N VAL A 25 -7.78 -30.68 -4.31
CA VAL A 25 -6.70 -29.67 -4.36
C VAL A 25 -6.33 -29.22 -5.78
N SER A 26 -7.07 -29.62 -6.81
CA SER A 26 -6.73 -29.32 -8.21
C SER A 26 -6.61 -27.80 -8.48
N ASN A 27 -7.47 -26.96 -7.88
CA ASN A 27 -7.38 -25.51 -8.03
C ASN A 27 -6.06 -24.96 -7.46
N TYR A 28 -5.58 -25.51 -6.36
CA TYR A 28 -4.28 -25.11 -5.77
C TYR A 28 -3.11 -25.52 -6.66
N VAL A 29 -3.13 -26.72 -7.22
CA VAL A 29 -2.12 -27.17 -8.18
C VAL A 29 -2.11 -26.26 -9.40
N ARG A 30 -3.28 -25.91 -9.96
CA ARG A 30 -3.41 -24.98 -11.10
C ARG A 30 -2.84 -23.59 -10.79
N ILE A 31 -3.03 -23.07 -9.57
CA ILE A 31 -2.47 -21.77 -9.14
C ILE A 31 -0.95 -21.85 -9.05
N LEU A 32 -0.43 -22.86 -8.35
CA LEU A 32 1.00 -22.99 -8.11
C LEU A 32 1.79 -23.30 -9.38
N SER A 33 1.13 -23.85 -10.39
CA SER A 33 1.71 -24.11 -11.73
C SER A 33 1.55 -22.92 -12.69
N ASP A 34 0.84 -21.84 -12.28
CA ASP A 34 0.57 -20.69 -13.15
C ASP A 34 1.65 -19.60 -12.97
N PRO A 35 2.47 -19.34 -14.01
CA PRO A 35 3.46 -18.25 -13.95
C PRO A 35 2.83 -16.88 -13.65
N GLY A 36 1.58 -16.63 -14.10
CA GLY A 36 0.87 -15.40 -13.85
C GLY A 36 0.58 -15.16 -12.36
N PHE A 37 0.32 -16.24 -11.60
CA PHE A 37 0.19 -16.15 -10.15
C PHE A 37 1.49 -15.69 -9.47
N TRP A 38 2.61 -16.32 -9.82
CA TRP A 38 3.91 -15.97 -9.23
C TRP A 38 4.36 -14.56 -9.60
N HIS A 39 4.11 -14.13 -10.85
CA HIS A 39 4.35 -12.77 -11.27
C HIS A 39 3.53 -11.78 -10.43
N SER A 40 2.23 -12.03 -10.28
CA SER A 40 1.33 -11.17 -9.50
C SER A 40 1.66 -11.16 -8.01
N LEU A 41 2.10 -12.29 -7.45
CA LEU A 41 2.60 -12.38 -6.08
C LEU A 41 3.83 -11.50 -5.89
N TRP A 42 4.80 -11.60 -6.79
CA TRP A 42 6.03 -10.82 -6.73
C TRP A 42 5.77 -9.31 -6.88
N MET A 43 4.90 -8.95 -7.82
CA MET A 43 4.44 -7.57 -7.98
C MET A 43 3.73 -7.05 -6.72
N THR A 44 2.95 -7.88 -6.03
CA THR A 44 2.29 -7.53 -4.76
C THR A 44 3.31 -7.28 -3.66
N VAL A 45 4.34 -8.11 -3.55
CA VAL A 45 5.40 -7.96 -2.56
C VAL A 45 6.13 -6.63 -2.76
N TRP A 46 6.56 -6.32 -3.99
CA TRP A 46 7.23 -5.06 -4.31
C TRP A 46 6.32 -3.85 -4.11
N TYR A 47 5.09 -3.91 -4.60
CA TYR A 47 4.10 -2.88 -4.40
C TYR A 47 3.90 -2.59 -2.91
N THR A 48 3.65 -3.62 -2.12
CA THR A 48 3.46 -3.49 -0.67
C THR A 48 4.69 -2.92 0.02
N ALA A 49 5.87 -3.44 -0.26
CA ALA A 49 7.12 -2.98 0.35
C ALA A 49 7.36 -1.50 0.07
N LEU A 50 7.26 -1.08 -1.19
CA LEU A 50 7.49 0.31 -1.60
C LEU A 50 6.43 1.27 -1.04
N VAL A 51 5.15 0.89 -1.09
CA VAL A 51 4.06 1.73 -0.58
C VAL A 51 4.11 1.85 0.94
N VAL A 52 4.33 0.75 1.66
CA VAL A 52 4.43 0.76 3.12
C VAL A 52 5.64 1.57 3.56
N ALA A 53 6.82 1.32 2.99
CA ALA A 53 8.02 2.08 3.30
C ALA A 53 7.86 3.57 2.97
N GLY A 54 7.46 3.89 1.72
CA GLY A 54 7.32 5.26 1.26
C GLY A 54 6.27 6.06 2.05
N SER A 55 5.07 5.48 2.26
CA SER A 55 4.01 6.16 3.02
C SER A 55 4.34 6.31 4.51
N THR A 56 5.09 5.37 5.09
CA THR A 56 5.54 5.45 6.48
C THR A 56 6.60 6.51 6.66
N VAL A 57 7.62 6.52 5.79
CA VAL A 57 8.71 7.51 5.83
C VAL A 57 8.17 8.93 5.57
N LEU A 58 7.34 9.09 4.54
CA LEU A 58 6.71 10.38 4.23
C LEU A 58 5.80 10.83 5.38
N GLY A 59 4.99 9.93 5.93
CA GLY A 59 4.10 10.22 7.07
C GLY A 59 4.87 10.65 8.30
N LEU A 60 5.99 9.99 8.64
CA LEU A 60 6.86 10.36 9.75
C LEU A 60 7.54 11.72 9.51
N ALA A 61 8.08 11.94 8.32
CA ALA A 61 8.72 13.21 7.97
C ALA A 61 7.75 14.39 8.09
N VAL A 62 6.54 14.22 7.54
CA VAL A 62 5.46 15.22 7.65
C VAL A 62 5.01 15.38 9.10
N ALA A 63 4.89 14.30 9.89
CA ALA A 63 4.52 14.39 11.31
C ALA A 63 5.56 15.17 12.14
N MET A 64 6.85 14.91 11.93
CA MET A 64 7.94 15.64 12.58
C MET A 64 7.92 17.13 12.22
N PHE A 65 7.67 17.46 10.94
CA PHE A 65 7.54 18.86 10.51
C PHE A 65 6.33 19.53 11.18
N PHE A 66 5.17 18.90 11.18
CA PHE A 66 3.93 19.43 11.76
C PHE A 66 3.84 19.34 13.29
N ASN A 67 4.79 18.67 13.94
CA ASN A 67 4.90 18.68 15.40
C ASN A 67 5.48 20.01 15.91
N ARG A 68 6.17 20.76 15.05
CA ARG A 68 6.66 22.11 15.36
C ARG A 68 5.52 23.11 15.45
N GLU A 69 5.76 24.22 16.17
CA GLU A 69 4.81 25.32 16.25
C GLU A 69 5.00 26.29 15.10
N PHE A 70 3.94 26.47 14.29
CA PHE A 70 3.89 27.48 13.24
C PHE A 70 2.46 27.95 13.00
N ARG A 71 2.36 29.16 12.41
CA ARG A 71 1.07 29.76 12.06
C ARG A 71 0.36 28.90 11.02
N LEU A 72 -0.94 28.68 11.11
CA LEU A 72 -1.76 27.88 10.22
C LEU A 72 -1.53 26.33 10.31
N ARG A 73 -0.79 25.82 11.30
CA ARG A 73 -0.56 24.36 11.43
C ARG A 73 -1.85 23.53 11.45
N LYS A 74 -2.94 24.05 12.04
CA LYS A 74 -4.23 23.33 12.10
C LYS A 74 -4.84 23.16 10.72
N THR A 75 -4.91 24.25 9.95
CA THR A 75 -5.42 24.22 8.57
C THR A 75 -4.58 23.35 7.66
N ALA A 76 -3.26 23.46 7.76
CA ALA A 76 -2.35 22.64 6.96
C ALA A 76 -2.46 21.13 7.28
N ARG A 77 -2.67 20.76 8.57
CA ARG A 77 -2.96 19.37 8.96
C ARG A 77 -4.25 18.85 8.30
N SER A 78 -5.30 19.67 8.28
CA SER A 78 -6.57 19.30 7.62
C SER A 78 -6.39 19.10 6.11
N LEU A 79 -5.59 19.93 5.44
CA LEU A 79 -5.30 19.79 4.01
C LEU A 79 -4.54 18.48 3.68
N VAL A 80 -3.61 18.08 4.53
CA VAL A 80 -2.90 16.79 4.37
C VAL A 80 -3.87 15.61 4.37
N LEU A 81 -4.98 15.69 5.12
CA LEU A 81 -5.96 14.61 5.22
C LEU A 81 -6.86 14.47 4.00
N LEU A 82 -6.93 15.48 3.13
CA LEU A 82 -7.84 15.47 1.98
C LEU A 82 -7.60 14.28 1.05
N SER A 83 -6.33 13.91 0.81
CA SER A 83 -6.02 12.75 -0.04
C SER A 83 -6.52 11.42 0.55
N TYR A 84 -6.63 11.33 1.86
CA TYR A 84 -7.08 10.12 2.54
C TYR A 84 -8.61 10.02 2.65
N VAL A 85 -9.28 11.16 2.86
CA VAL A 85 -10.74 11.22 3.06
C VAL A 85 -11.51 11.22 1.73
N THR A 86 -10.89 11.74 0.66
CA THR A 86 -11.53 11.83 -0.65
C THR A 86 -11.80 10.43 -1.24
N PRO A 87 -12.98 10.21 -1.87
CA PRO A 87 -13.29 8.93 -2.51
C PRO A 87 -12.22 8.50 -3.52
N SER A 88 -11.82 7.22 -3.46
CA SER A 88 -10.77 6.65 -4.29
C SER A 88 -10.94 6.92 -5.77
N ILE A 89 -12.14 6.68 -6.26
CA ILE A 89 -12.45 6.81 -7.69
C ILE A 89 -12.20 8.23 -8.21
N SER A 90 -12.55 9.26 -7.43
CA SER A 90 -12.32 10.67 -7.80
C SER A 90 -10.84 10.98 -7.90
N LEU A 91 -10.03 10.48 -6.96
CA LEU A 91 -8.58 10.68 -6.98
C LEU A 91 -7.91 9.94 -8.13
N VAL A 92 -8.36 8.72 -8.43
CA VAL A 92 -7.87 7.95 -9.58
C VAL A 92 -8.12 8.70 -10.88
N PHE A 93 -9.33 9.22 -11.10
CA PHE A 93 -9.65 10.00 -12.30
C PHE A 93 -8.87 11.31 -12.35
N ALA A 94 -8.68 11.99 -11.23
CA ALA A 94 -7.86 13.20 -11.17
C ALA A 94 -6.40 12.89 -11.60
N TRP A 95 -5.81 11.79 -11.11
CA TRP A 95 -4.48 11.37 -11.52
C TRP A 95 -4.42 10.98 -12.99
N LYS A 96 -5.41 10.22 -13.50
CA LYS A 96 -5.49 9.89 -14.94
C LYS A 96 -5.58 11.14 -15.80
N TYR A 97 -6.30 12.15 -15.35
CA TYR A 97 -6.38 13.44 -16.03
C TYR A 97 -5.03 14.19 -16.00
N MET A 98 -4.39 14.28 -14.84
CA MET A 98 -3.11 14.97 -14.66
C MET A 98 -1.97 14.35 -15.50
N PHE A 99 -1.96 13.03 -15.65
CA PHE A 99 -0.96 12.26 -16.39
C PHE A 99 -1.41 11.87 -17.80
N ASN A 100 -2.49 12.48 -18.32
CA ASN A 100 -2.95 12.21 -19.69
C ASN A 100 -1.93 12.68 -20.72
N ASN A 101 -1.65 11.84 -21.73
CA ASN A 101 -0.60 12.09 -22.71
C ASN A 101 -0.86 13.34 -23.59
N GLY A 102 -2.15 13.66 -23.87
CA GLY A 102 -2.49 14.75 -24.78
C GLY A 102 -2.70 16.11 -24.11
N TYR A 103 -3.23 16.12 -22.87
CA TYR A 103 -3.61 17.37 -22.18
C TYR A 103 -3.25 17.39 -20.69
N GLY A 104 -2.52 16.39 -20.23
CA GLY A 104 -2.16 16.28 -18.82
C GLY A 104 -1.15 17.36 -18.39
N ILE A 105 -1.42 17.99 -17.25
CA ILE A 105 -0.56 19.04 -16.69
C ILE A 105 0.88 18.56 -16.45
N VAL A 106 1.07 17.28 -16.12
CA VAL A 106 2.40 16.72 -15.86
C VAL A 106 3.22 16.70 -17.15
N ASN A 107 2.61 16.36 -18.29
CA ASN A 107 3.28 16.39 -19.58
C ASN A 107 3.53 17.83 -20.05
N TYR A 108 2.58 18.74 -19.87
CA TYR A 108 2.81 20.16 -20.14
C TYR A 108 4.01 20.72 -19.36
N LEU A 109 4.08 20.43 -18.07
CA LEU A 109 5.23 20.86 -17.24
C LEU A 109 6.54 20.18 -17.67
N GLY A 110 6.50 18.89 -18.00
CA GLY A 110 7.71 18.12 -18.32
C GLY A 110 8.24 18.36 -19.73
N VAL A 111 7.36 18.51 -20.73
CA VAL A 111 7.74 18.71 -22.15
C VAL A 111 7.87 20.18 -22.49
N ASP A 112 6.80 20.96 -22.24
CA ASP A 112 6.70 22.33 -22.78
C ASP A 112 7.40 23.36 -21.88
N LEU A 113 7.35 23.19 -20.55
CA LEU A 113 7.89 24.19 -19.63
C LEU A 113 9.32 23.88 -19.16
N LEU A 114 9.56 22.66 -18.71
CA LEU A 114 10.83 22.26 -18.09
C LEU A 114 11.77 21.52 -19.05
N HIS A 115 11.29 21.13 -20.23
CA HIS A 115 12.03 20.39 -21.25
C HIS A 115 12.76 19.14 -20.72
N LEU A 116 12.12 18.43 -19.76
CA LEU A 116 12.67 17.21 -19.14
C LEU A 116 12.56 16.00 -20.07
N TYR A 117 11.60 16.02 -21.00
CA TYR A 117 11.33 14.98 -21.97
C TYR A 117 11.13 15.61 -23.36
N GLU A 118 11.61 14.95 -24.40
CA GLU A 118 11.36 15.35 -25.80
C GLU A 118 9.91 15.07 -26.21
N GLN A 119 9.32 14.00 -25.67
CA GLN A 119 7.95 13.59 -25.93
C GLN A 119 7.27 13.15 -24.63
N ALA A 120 5.95 13.33 -24.58
CA ALA A 120 5.15 12.92 -23.43
C ALA A 120 5.24 11.40 -23.17
N PRO A 121 5.69 10.97 -21.99
CA PRO A 121 5.76 9.55 -21.66
C PRO A 121 4.38 8.88 -21.65
N LEU A 122 4.33 7.63 -22.08
CA LEU A 122 3.14 6.79 -22.02
C LEU A 122 2.97 6.24 -20.59
N TRP A 123 2.51 7.10 -19.69
CA TRP A 123 2.48 6.84 -18.25
C TRP A 123 1.72 5.57 -17.84
N PHE A 124 0.54 5.33 -18.46
CA PHE A 124 -0.33 4.21 -18.10
C PHE A 124 -0.25 3.02 -19.05
N ASP A 125 0.47 3.14 -20.18
CA ASP A 125 0.54 2.11 -21.22
C ASP A 125 1.83 1.29 -21.17
N ASN A 126 2.87 1.80 -20.50
CA ASN A 126 4.10 1.08 -20.24
C ASN A 126 4.05 0.43 -18.83
N PRO A 127 4.35 -0.88 -18.69
CA PRO A 127 4.30 -1.56 -17.39
C PRO A 127 5.16 -0.92 -16.31
N GLY A 128 6.37 -0.46 -16.66
CA GLY A 128 7.31 0.15 -15.72
C GLY A 128 6.81 1.49 -15.18
N SER A 129 6.44 2.41 -16.06
CA SER A 129 5.89 3.72 -15.65
C SER A 129 4.56 3.57 -14.91
N SER A 130 3.70 2.66 -15.36
CA SER A 130 2.45 2.34 -14.68
C SER A 130 2.67 1.85 -13.25
N PHE A 131 3.65 0.98 -13.03
CA PHE A 131 3.98 0.50 -11.70
C PHE A 131 4.47 1.63 -10.79
N VAL A 132 5.36 2.49 -11.29
CA VAL A 132 5.85 3.66 -10.54
C VAL A 132 4.69 4.60 -10.18
N LEU A 133 3.80 4.90 -11.13
CA LEU A 133 2.64 5.76 -10.87
C LEU A 133 1.69 5.17 -9.84
N VAL A 134 1.40 3.87 -9.91
CA VAL A 134 0.54 3.18 -8.95
C VAL A 134 1.15 3.23 -7.54
N VAL A 135 2.46 3.05 -7.42
CA VAL A 135 3.19 3.15 -6.15
C VAL A 135 3.16 4.60 -5.62
N LEU A 136 3.45 5.59 -6.45
CA LEU A 136 3.44 7.01 -6.06
C LEU A 136 2.03 7.46 -5.65
N PHE A 137 1.01 7.08 -6.41
CA PHE A 137 -0.39 7.33 -6.05
C PHE A 137 -0.71 6.78 -4.66
N ALA A 138 -0.35 5.51 -4.41
CA ALA A 138 -0.64 4.86 -3.15
C ALA A 138 0.14 5.47 -1.98
N ILE A 139 1.41 5.84 -2.18
CA ILE A 139 2.20 6.57 -1.17
C ILE A 139 1.52 7.88 -0.81
N TRP A 140 1.20 8.71 -1.82
CA TRP A 140 0.54 10.01 -1.63
C TRP A 140 -0.86 9.88 -1.01
N ARG A 141 -1.64 8.90 -1.42
CA ARG A 141 -2.99 8.70 -0.90
C ARG A 141 -2.98 8.28 0.57
N TYR A 142 -2.02 7.47 0.94
CA TYR A 142 -2.07 6.75 2.21
C TYR A 142 -1.07 7.22 3.27
N PHE A 143 -0.12 8.10 2.96
CA PHE A 143 0.79 8.63 3.99
C PHE A 143 0.07 9.39 5.11
N PRO A 144 -1.13 10.03 4.92
CA PRO A 144 -1.78 10.75 5.99
C PRO A 144 -2.20 9.88 7.17
N TYR A 145 -2.46 8.59 6.94
CA TYR A 145 -2.71 7.65 8.03
C TYR A 145 -1.48 7.51 8.94
N ALA A 146 -0.31 7.31 8.35
CA ALA A 146 0.96 7.26 9.09
C ALA A 146 1.27 8.62 9.75
N PHE A 147 1.01 9.72 9.05
CA PHE A 147 1.16 11.08 9.56
C PHE A 147 0.37 11.30 10.86
N ILE A 148 -0.94 10.99 10.88
CA ILE A 148 -1.76 11.17 12.08
C ILE A 148 -1.25 10.29 13.21
N SER A 149 -0.94 9.02 12.92
CA SER A 149 -0.48 8.05 13.92
C SER A 149 0.83 8.52 14.57
N PHE A 150 1.79 8.98 13.77
CA PHE A 150 3.05 9.50 14.31
C PHE A 150 2.88 10.85 14.98
N LEU A 151 2.06 11.75 14.44
CA LEU A 151 1.83 13.04 15.07
C LEU A 151 1.22 12.88 16.47
N ALA A 152 0.30 11.95 16.66
CA ALA A 152 -0.31 11.66 17.94
C ALA A 152 0.73 11.25 19.00
N ILE A 153 1.60 10.28 18.66
CA ILE A 153 2.63 9.83 19.61
C ILE A 153 3.73 10.89 19.81
N LEU A 154 4.14 11.63 18.78
CA LEU A 154 5.14 12.69 18.91
C LEU A 154 4.69 13.80 19.88
N GLN A 155 3.40 14.05 20.01
CA GLN A 155 2.85 15.04 20.93
C GLN A 155 2.80 14.57 22.39
N THR A 156 2.99 13.29 22.66
CA THR A 156 3.05 12.74 24.03
C THR A 156 4.46 12.64 24.58
N ILE A 157 5.49 12.86 23.75
CA ILE A 157 6.87 12.83 24.20
C ILE A 157 7.17 14.08 25.03
N ASP A 158 7.68 13.89 26.24
CA ASP A 158 8.04 15.01 27.12
C ASP A 158 9.18 15.82 26.51
N LYS A 159 9.02 17.14 26.47
CA LYS A 159 10.02 18.07 25.97
C LYS A 159 11.32 18.01 26.75
N SER A 160 11.24 17.73 28.06
CA SER A 160 12.41 17.58 28.94
C SER A 160 13.41 16.53 28.45
N LEU A 161 12.94 15.47 27.79
CA LEU A 161 13.82 14.45 27.20
C LEU A 161 14.67 15.01 26.05
N TYR A 162 14.10 15.91 25.25
CA TYR A 162 14.86 16.58 24.20
C TYR A 162 15.84 17.62 24.75
N GLU A 163 15.42 18.34 25.78
CA GLU A 163 16.26 19.34 26.48
C GLU A 163 17.45 18.66 27.19
N ALA A 164 17.22 17.55 27.88
CA ALA A 164 18.28 16.76 28.50
C ALA A 164 19.30 16.27 27.46
N ALA A 165 18.81 15.69 26.35
CA ALA A 165 19.70 15.23 25.29
C ALA A 165 20.49 16.38 24.63
N GLU A 166 19.90 17.59 24.55
CA GLU A 166 20.57 18.78 24.04
C GLU A 166 21.65 19.29 25.01
N MET A 167 21.40 19.25 26.32
CA MET A 167 22.40 19.54 27.36
C MET A 167 23.59 18.57 27.32
N ASP A 168 23.34 17.31 26.95
CA ASP A 168 24.38 16.30 26.72
C ASP A 168 25.13 16.46 25.38
N GLY A 169 24.81 17.53 24.60
CA GLY A 169 25.47 17.85 23.33
C GLY A 169 24.96 17.03 22.13
N ALA A 170 23.81 16.36 22.24
CA ALA A 170 23.26 15.56 21.16
C ALA A 170 22.76 16.44 19.99
N ASN A 171 23.22 16.17 18.78
CA ASN A 171 22.70 16.80 17.56
C ASN A 171 21.29 16.29 17.20
N ALA A 172 20.65 16.89 16.18
CA ALA A 172 19.29 16.57 15.78
C ALA A 172 19.09 15.08 15.42
N TRP A 173 20.07 14.45 14.73
CA TRP A 173 20.01 13.03 14.40
C TRP A 173 20.16 12.12 15.63
N GLN A 174 21.02 12.49 16.54
CA GLN A 174 21.19 11.76 17.81
C GLN A 174 19.90 11.86 18.64
N ARG A 175 19.32 13.06 18.80
CA ARG A 175 18.02 13.25 19.48
C ARG A 175 16.90 12.43 18.82
N PHE A 176 16.84 12.38 17.49
CA PHE A 176 15.89 11.51 16.79
C PHE A 176 16.10 10.04 17.17
N ARG A 177 17.35 9.58 17.16
CA ARG A 177 17.68 8.16 17.38
C ARG A 177 17.48 7.71 18.85
N ILE A 178 17.78 8.56 19.83
CA ILE A 178 17.75 8.21 21.26
C ILE A 178 16.44 8.56 21.96
N VAL A 179 15.68 9.56 21.46
CA VAL A 179 14.42 9.99 22.07
C VAL A 179 13.24 9.63 21.15
N THR A 180 13.23 10.16 19.92
CA THR A 180 12.06 10.05 19.04
C THR A 180 11.82 8.62 18.57
N LEU A 181 12.83 7.97 18.00
CA LEU A 181 12.69 6.65 17.38
C LEU A 181 12.25 5.57 18.39
N PRO A 182 12.81 5.46 19.59
CA PRO A 182 12.31 4.50 20.59
C PRO A 182 10.86 4.79 21.00
N ALA A 183 10.49 6.06 21.17
CA ALA A 183 9.13 6.44 21.57
C ALA A 183 8.09 6.09 20.50
N ILE A 184 8.40 6.25 19.21
CA ILE A 184 7.46 5.95 18.12
C ILE A 184 7.44 4.47 17.72
N MET A 185 8.38 3.64 18.16
CA MET A 185 8.57 2.25 17.71
C MET A 185 7.30 1.39 17.81
N PRO A 186 6.51 1.44 18.91
CA PRO A 186 5.26 0.66 19.01
C PRO A 186 4.24 1.08 17.95
N VAL A 187 4.10 2.39 17.71
CA VAL A 187 3.18 2.93 16.68
C VAL A 187 3.70 2.59 15.29
N LEU A 188 5.00 2.69 15.05
CA LEU A 188 5.64 2.30 13.79
C LEU A 188 5.34 0.84 13.45
N ALA A 189 5.53 -0.07 14.41
CA ALA A 189 5.25 -1.50 14.21
C ALA A 189 3.76 -1.73 13.86
N THR A 190 2.85 -1.04 14.54
CA THR A 190 1.41 -1.12 14.28
C THR A 190 1.06 -0.58 12.89
N VAL A 191 1.55 0.60 12.53
CA VAL A 191 1.33 1.23 11.22
C VAL A 191 1.85 0.32 10.11
N VAL A 192 3.08 -0.17 10.20
CA VAL A 192 3.67 -1.05 9.19
C VAL A 192 2.86 -2.34 9.05
N THR A 193 2.46 -2.98 10.18
CA THR A 193 1.70 -4.22 10.14
C THR A 193 0.33 -4.03 9.47
N LEU A 194 -0.46 -3.05 9.93
CA LEU A 194 -1.79 -2.79 9.36
C LEU A 194 -1.71 -2.40 7.88
N ARG A 195 -0.73 -1.56 7.52
CA ARG A 195 -0.52 -1.14 6.13
C ARG A 195 -0.10 -2.30 5.24
N THR A 196 0.74 -3.21 5.73
CA THR A 196 1.13 -4.42 4.98
C THR A 196 -0.11 -5.26 4.66
N ILE A 197 -0.98 -5.48 5.64
CA ILE A 197 -2.22 -6.23 5.42
C ILE A 197 -3.09 -5.54 4.34
N TRP A 198 -3.32 -4.24 4.47
CA TRP A 198 -4.17 -3.50 3.52
C TRP A 198 -3.61 -3.47 2.10
N MET A 199 -2.30 -3.33 1.95
CA MET A 199 -1.67 -3.30 0.61
C MET A 199 -1.66 -4.67 -0.07
N PHE A 200 -1.58 -5.76 0.69
CA PHE A 200 -1.70 -7.10 0.13
C PHE A 200 -3.11 -7.39 -0.43
N TYR A 201 -4.16 -6.81 0.17
CA TYR A 201 -5.54 -6.92 -0.33
C TYR A 201 -5.93 -5.81 -1.31
N MET A 202 -4.98 -4.95 -1.67
CA MET A 202 -5.27 -3.84 -2.59
C MET A 202 -5.73 -4.38 -3.95
N PHE A 203 -6.78 -3.76 -4.46
CA PHE A 203 -7.35 -4.08 -5.77
C PHE A 203 -7.78 -2.80 -6.50
N ALA A 204 -8.75 -2.07 -5.94
CA ALA A 204 -9.50 -1.05 -6.65
C ALA A 204 -8.63 0.07 -7.22
N ASP A 205 -7.72 0.62 -6.43
CA ASP A 205 -6.87 1.74 -6.87
C ASP A 205 -5.97 1.33 -8.04
N VAL A 206 -5.39 0.13 -7.98
CA VAL A 206 -4.49 -0.39 -9.02
C VAL A 206 -5.29 -0.70 -10.30
N TYR A 207 -6.39 -1.43 -10.16
CA TYR A 207 -7.24 -1.83 -11.28
C TYR A 207 -7.83 -0.64 -12.03
N LEU A 208 -8.24 0.41 -11.29
CA LEU A 208 -8.81 1.63 -11.90
C LEU A 208 -7.74 2.52 -12.53
N LEU A 209 -6.52 2.56 -12.00
CA LEU A 209 -5.43 3.37 -12.56
C LEU A 209 -4.90 2.81 -13.87
N THR A 210 -4.61 1.51 -13.94
CA THR A 210 -3.98 0.90 -15.10
C THR A 210 -4.33 -0.58 -15.26
N THR A 211 -4.31 -1.06 -16.49
CA THR A 211 -4.46 -2.48 -16.83
C THR A 211 -3.11 -3.21 -16.97
N LYS A 212 -1.98 -2.50 -16.80
CA LYS A 212 -0.63 -3.01 -17.04
C LYS A 212 0.05 -3.57 -15.80
N VAL A 213 -0.55 -3.39 -14.62
CA VAL A 213 -0.01 -3.84 -13.34
C VAL A 213 -0.97 -4.87 -12.72
N ASP A 214 -0.52 -6.09 -12.63
CA ASP A 214 -1.28 -7.19 -12.03
C ASP A 214 -0.69 -7.56 -10.66
N ILE A 215 -1.21 -6.96 -9.60
CA ILE A 215 -1.03 -7.44 -8.23
C ILE A 215 -2.04 -8.56 -7.94
N LEU A 216 -1.84 -9.35 -6.88
CA LEU A 216 -2.69 -10.51 -6.55
C LEU A 216 -4.18 -10.16 -6.45
N GLY A 217 -4.53 -8.99 -5.91
CA GLY A 217 -5.92 -8.54 -5.86
C GLY A 217 -6.52 -8.36 -7.26
N VAL A 218 -5.75 -7.80 -8.21
CA VAL A 218 -6.16 -7.62 -9.61
C VAL A 218 -6.22 -8.97 -10.32
N TYR A 219 -5.22 -9.83 -10.12
CA TYR A 219 -5.18 -11.17 -10.68
C TYR A 219 -6.36 -12.03 -10.20
N LEU A 220 -6.68 -11.98 -8.90
CA LEU A 220 -7.84 -12.64 -8.33
C LEU A 220 -9.15 -12.15 -8.99
N TYR A 221 -9.31 -10.84 -9.10
CA TYR A 221 -10.50 -10.25 -9.72
C TYR A 221 -10.65 -10.68 -11.20
N LYS A 222 -9.57 -10.62 -11.98
CA LYS A 222 -9.57 -11.10 -13.37
C LYS A 222 -9.92 -12.59 -13.45
N THR A 223 -9.38 -13.41 -12.55
CA THR A 223 -9.67 -14.84 -12.49
C THR A 223 -11.15 -15.09 -12.20
N ALA A 224 -11.72 -14.37 -11.24
CA ALA A 224 -13.12 -14.54 -10.86
C ALA A 224 -14.10 -14.05 -11.95
N PHE A 225 -13.88 -12.85 -12.48
CA PHE A 225 -14.88 -12.13 -13.27
C PHE A 225 -14.55 -12.06 -14.78
N ALA A 226 -13.27 -11.98 -15.16
CA ALA A 226 -12.91 -11.98 -16.58
C ALA A 226 -12.81 -13.41 -17.13
N PHE A 227 -12.28 -14.35 -16.35
CA PHE A 227 -12.15 -15.75 -16.73
C PHE A 227 -13.27 -16.64 -16.19
N ASN A 228 -14.14 -16.11 -15.33
CA ASN A 228 -15.26 -16.81 -14.69
C ASN A 228 -14.84 -18.12 -13.99
N ASP A 229 -13.62 -18.18 -13.45
CA ASP A 229 -13.09 -19.34 -12.72
C ASP A 229 -13.15 -19.07 -11.20
N LEU A 230 -14.37 -19.15 -10.66
CA LEU A 230 -14.62 -18.86 -9.24
C LEU A 230 -13.92 -19.84 -8.30
N GLY A 231 -13.75 -21.10 -8.68
CA GLY A 231 -13.03 -22.09 -7.89
C GLY A 231 -11.54 -21.74 -7.74
N LYS A 232 -10.89 -21.39 -8.87
CA LYS A 232 -9.50 -20.90 -8.88
C LYS A 232 -9.37 -19.59 -8.10
N ALA A 233 -10.29 -18.64 -8.29
CA ALA A 233 -10.27 -17.36 -7.57
C ALA A 233 -10.43 -17.54 -6.05
N ALA A 234 -11.32 -18.43 -5.61
CA ALA A 234 -11.47 -18.78 -4.21
C ALA A 234 -10.19 -19.38 -3.62
N ALA A 235 -9.53 -20.27 -4.35
CA ALA A 235 -8.25 -20.85 -3.93
C ALA A 235 -7.13 -19.78 -3.84
N ILE A 236 -7.06 -18.79 -4.77
CA ILE A 236 -6.15 -17.63 -4.69
C ILE A 236 -6.44 -16.85 -3.41
N SER A 237 -7.71 -16.60 -3.09
CA SER A 237 -8.12 -15.88 -1.88
C SER A 237 -7.65 -16.60 -0.59
N VAL A 238 -7.76 -17.94 -0.56
CA VAL A 238 -7.27 -18.75 0.57
C VAL A 238 -5.75 -18.69 0.69
N VAL A 239 -5.01 -18.82 -0.42
CA VAL A 239 -3.54 -18.70 -0.43
C VAL A 239 -3.10 -17.33 0.04
N LEU A 240 -3.75 -16.27 -0.45
CA LEU A 240 -3.48 -14.90 -0.04
C LEU A 240 -3.70 -14.70 1.47
N PHE A 241 -4.78 -15.27 2.02
CA PHE A 241 -5.03 -15.24 3.45
C PHE A 241 -3.93 -15.95 4.26
N ILE A 242 -3.49 -17.13 3.80
CA ILE A 242 -2.39 -17.87 4.46
C ILE A 242 -1.10 -17.07 4.45
N ILE A 243 -0.75 -16.44 3.32
CA ILE A 243 0.46 -15.61 3.20
C ILE A 243 0.40 -14.45 4.19
N ILE A 244 -0.72 -13.72 4.25
CA ILE A 244 -0.87 -12.60 5.17
C ILE A 244 -0.83 -13.06 6.62
N PHE A 245 -1.49 -14.15 6.94
CA PHE A 245 -1.46 -14.71 8.29
C PHE A 245 -0.04 -15.08 8.72
N ALA A 246 0.73 -15.70 7.82
CA ALA A 246 2.15 -15.99 8.06
C ALA A 246 2.98 -14.71 8.29
N VAL A 247 2.77 -13.67 7.47
CA VAL A 247 3.44 -12.36 7.64
C VAL A 247 3.12 -11.75 9.00
N ILE A 248 1.85 -11.79 9.44
CA ILE A 248 1.42 -11.26 10.74
C ILE A 248 2.10 -12.01 11.88
N LEU A 249 2.16 -13.34 11.82
CA LEU A 249 2.80 -14.15 12.86
C LEU A 249 4.31 -13.85 12.97
N LEU A 250 4.98 -13.69 11.84
CA LEU A 250 6.40 -13.37 11.78
C LEU A 250 6.71 -11.97 12.34
N THR A 251 5.87 -10.97 12.02
CA THR A 251 6.02 -9.60 12.53
C THR A 251 5.75 -9.54 14.03
N ARG A 252 4.72 -10.24 14.51
CA ARG A 252 4.36 -10.27 15.93
C ARG A 252 5.46 -10.90 16.80
N LYS A 253 6.10 -11.97 16.32
CA LYS A 253 7.21 -12.61 17.03
C LYS A 253 8.40 -11.67 17.20
N ARG A 254 8.72 -10.83 16.21
CA ARG A 254 9.81 -9.85 16.28
C ARG A 254 9.52 -8.69 17.25
N VAL A 255 8.27 -8.24 17.33
CA VAL A 255 7.86 -7.17 18.25
C VAL A 255 7.94 -7.64 19.70
N ASN A 256 7.49 -8.87 20.00
CA ASN A 256 7.55 -9.43 21.36
C ASN A 256 8.99 -9.72 21.83
N LEU A 257 9.90 -10.07 20.94
CA LEU A 257 11.32 -10.30 21.30
C LEU A 257 12.06 -8.99 21.65
N ASN A 258 11.61 -7.85 21.12
CA ASN A 258 12.20 -6.53 21.40
C ASN A 258 11.52 -5.82 22.60
N GLY A 259 10.35 -6.26 23.04
CA GLY A 259 9.64 -5.70 24.20
C GLY A 259 10.06 -6.30 25.55
N ASN A 260 10.84 -7.38 25.55
CA ASN A 260 11.34 -8.07 26.75
C ASN A 260 12.85 -7.80 27.01
N LYS A 261 13.42 -6.79 26.43
CA LYS A 261 14.72 -6.23 26.76
C LYS A 261 14.52 -4.79 27.23
#